data_649d439d945580d3db7d33c4a981c5f5
#
_entry.id   649d439d945580d3db7d33c4a981c5f5
#
_cell.length_a   1.000
_cell.length_b   1.000
_cell.length_c   1.000
_cell.angle_alpha   90.00
_cell.angle_beta   90.00
_cell.angle_gamma   90.00
#
_symmetry.space_group_name_H-M   'P 1'
#
loop_
_entity.id
_entity.type
_entity.pdbx_description
1 polymer ?
#
loop_
_entity_poly.entity_id
_entity_poly.type
_entity_poly.pdbx_seq_one_letter_code
_entity_poly.pdbx_strand_id
1 'polypeptide(L)'
;MRRCAIIFLLWLSTSISLTAQPWWEGNRVSPLYFGPNALPVPDMLDGRVAPRLYAELTGDIHKGFYGDMTETVSAKVNIPLFTPRVNLSVWMPVVEFYQYTPRALEHFQPREYTERGYQVGNVYVSVDIHVFRERRIMPDISVRAAIITASGDGDEYARFYDAPGYFFDASVGKSFRLGEGFFRSVRVAASGGFLCWQVTQTGQNDAVMYGVMASLSTSVADLSCAWQGYTGWIGNGDRPMVLKASLSFPVKSFRPLLAYEYGLRDWPFHHFRIGLGYTF
;
A
#
# COMPACT_ATOMS: atom_id res chain seq x y z
N MET A 1 37.81 -2.62 9.99
CA MET A 1 36.49 -2.27 9.49
C MET A 1 35.55 -3.48 9.26
N ARG A 2 36.01 -4.63 8.73
CA ARG A 2 35.14 -5.84 8.52
C ARG A 2 34.57 -6.46 9.81
N ARG A 3 35.31 -6.42 10.92
CA ARG A 3 34.86 -7.01 12.20
C ARG A 3 33.75 -6.21 12.92
N CYS A 4 33.72 -4.88 12.75
CA CYS A 4 32.65 -4.04 13.34
C CYS A 4 31.32 -4.20 12.62
N ALA A 5 31.32 -4.45 11.29
CA ALA A 5 30.09 -4.67 10.53
C ALA A 5 29.39 -6.00 10.90
N ILE A 6 30.17 -7.04 11.21
CA ILE A 6 29.64 -8.34 11.64
C ILE A 6 29.02 -8.25 13.04
N ILE A 7 29.63 -7.49 13.95
CA ILE A 7 29.10 -7.27 15.30
C ILE A 7 27.80 -6.47 15.25
N PHE A 8 27.69 -5.46 14.35
CA PHE A 8 26.47 -4.69 14.16
C PHE A 8 25.33 -5.52 13.56
N LEU A 9 25.62 -6.40 12.61
CA LEU A 9 24.66 -7.35 12.04
C LEU A 9 24.19 -8.40 13.05
N LEU A 10 25.08 -8.90 13.91
CA LEU A 10 24.73 -9.82 14.99
C LEU A 10 23.91 -9.13 16.08
N TRP A 11 24.14 -7.85 16.36
CA TRP A 11 23.34 -7.07 17.31
C TRP A 11 21.91 -6.79 16.81
N LEU A 12 21.73 -6.57 15.49
CA LEU A 12 20.41 -6.45 14.87
C LEU A 12 19.61 -7.75 14.92
N SER A 13 20.28 -8.90 14.90
CA SER A 13 19.59 -10.20 14.90
C SER A 13 19.13 -10.67 16.28
N THR A 14 19.62 -10.10 17.38
CA THR A 14 19.25 -10.48 18.75
C THR A 14 18.14 -9.63 19.35
N SER A 15 17.68 -8.58 18.66
CA SER A 15 16.70 -7.62 19.19
C SER A 15 15.24 -7.94 18.83
N ILE A 16 14.92 -9.07 18.20
CA ILE A 16 13.58 -9.37 17.69
C ILE A 16 12.89 -10.49 18.51
N SER A 17 13.02 -10.44 19.81
CA SER A 17 12.18 -11.27 20.69
C SER A 17 11.36 -10.39 21.61
N LEU A 18 10.47 -9.56 21.00
CA LEU A 18 9.38 -8.94 21.75
C LEU A 18 8.24 -9.95 21.81
N THR A 19 8.14 -10.65 22.94
CA THR A 19 6.98 -11.48 23.26
C THR A 19 5.76 -10.57 23.42
N ALA A 20 4.77 -10.81 22.59
CA ALA A 20 3.49 -10.16 22.64
C ALA A 20 2.84 -10.31 24.03
N GLN A 21 2.18 -9.28 24.53
CA GLN A 21 1.61 -9.26 25.88
C GLN A 21 0.22 -9.92 25.95
N PRO A 22 -0.11 -10.63 27.04
CA PRO A 22 -1.32 -11.48 27.11
C PRO A 22 -2.67 -10.75 27.19
N TRP A 23 -2.71 -9.43 27.36
CA TRP A 23 -3.96 -8.68 27.64
C TRP A 23 -4.86 -8.46 26.43
N TRP A 24 -4.43 -8.87 25.22
CA TRP A 24 -5.25 -8.81 24.00
C TRP A 24 -5.90 -10.16 23.62
N GLU A 25 -5.78 -11.18 24.42
CA GLU A 25 -6.54 -12.41 24.21
C GLU A 25 -8.05 -12.10 24.25
N GLY A 26 -8.66 -12.11 23.07
CA GLY A 26 -10.08 -11.81 22.87
C GLY A 26 -10.38 -10.72 21.83
N ASN A 27 -9.44 -9.87 21.48
CA ASN A 27 -9.62 -8.83 20.48
C ASN A 27 -9.06 -9.27 19.11
N ARG A 28 -9.92 -9.84 18.30
CA ARG A 28 -9.55 -10.27 16.96
C ARG A 28 -9.73 -9.11 15.99
N VAL A 29 -8.68 -8.32 15.81
CA VAL A 29 -8.62 -7.34 14.71
C VAL A 29 -7.70 -7.89 13.65
N SER A 30 -8.29 -8.35 12.57
CA SER A 30 -7.57 -8.82 11.40
C SER A 30 -7.97 -7.97 10.19
N PRO A 31 -7.04 -7.64 9.28
CA PRO A 31 -7.39 -7.08 7.98
C PRO A 31 -8.46 -7.87 7.23
N LEU A 32 -8.61 -9.15 7.54
CA LEU A 32 -9.58 -10.06 6.95
C LEU A 32 -11.03 -9.74 7.33
N TYR A 33 -11.27 -9.05 8.44
CA TYR A 33 -12.63 -8.75 8.91
C TYR A 33 -13.32 -7.64 8.13
N PHE A 34 -12.54 -6.72 7.57
CA PHE A 34 -13.05 -5.45 7.06
C PHE A 34 -13.05 -5.34 5.54
N GLY A 35 -12.63 -6.36 4.85
CA GLY A 35 -12.50 -6.36 3.41
C GLY A 35 -11.16 -5.81 2.89
N PRO A 36 -10.97 -5.78 1.57
CA PRO A 36 -9.66 -5.51 0.97
C PRO A 36 -9.15 -4.08 1.19
N ASN A 37 -10.05 -3.11 1.38
CA ASN A 37 -9.72 -1.69 1.48
C ASN A 37 -9.71 -1.14 2.91
N ALA A 38 -10.03 -1.96 3.92
CA ALA A 38 -10.07 -1.51 5.31
C ALA A 38 -8.69 -1.21 5.88
N LEU A 39 -7.79 -2.17 5.76
CA LEU A 39 -6.41 -2.12 6.23
C LEU A 39 -5.46 -2.55 5.09
N PRO A 40 -5.45 -1.83 3.97
CA PRO A 40 -4.70 -2.24 2.77
C PRO A 40 -3.20 -2.20 3.02
N VAL A 41 -2.44 -2.95 2.23
CA VAL A 41 -0.99 -2.76 2.17
C VAL A 41 -0.71 -1.45 1.41
N PRO A 42 -0.12 -0.43 2.06
CA PRO A 42 0.14 0.84 1.39
C PRO A 42 1.11 0.68 0.22
N ASP A 43 0.81 1.31 -0.91
CA ASP A 43 1.71 1.30 -2.07
C ASP A 43 3.06 1.91 -1.72
N MET A 44 4.15 1.21 -2.02
CA MET A 44 5.50 1.75 -1.82
C MET A 44 5.84 2.85 -2.83
N LEU A 45 6.67 3.80 -2.42
CA LEU A 45 7.31 4.74 -3.34
C LEU A 45 8.55 4.09 -3.99
N ASP A 46 8.93 4.57 -5.16
CA ASP A 46 10.12 4.10 -5.88
C ASP A 46 11.39 4.94 -5.59
N GLY A 47 11.35 5.77 -4.54
CA GLY A 47 12.38 6.76 -4.21
C GLY A 47 12.13 8.13 -4.85
N ARG A 48 11.07 8.29 -5.65
CA ARG A 48 10.67 9.55 -6.29
C ARG A 48 9.27 9.98 -5.85
N VAL A 49 8.98 11.26 -6.05
CA VAL A 49 7.66 11.85 -5.83
C VAL A 49 7.14 12.48 -7.11
N ALA A 50 5.83 12.66 -7.22
CA ALA A 50 5.21 13.28 -8.38
C ALA A 50 5.64 14.76 -8.50
N PRO A 51 6.35 15.17 -9.58
CA PRO A 51 6.87 16.53 -9.70
C PRO A 51 5.83 17.53 -10.25
N ARG A 52 4.66 17.05 -10.68
CA ARG A 52 3.58 17.83 -11.28
C ARG A 52 2.25 17.43 -10.66
N LEU A 53 1.26 18.29 -10.82
CA LEU A 53 -0.12 17.96 -10.46
C LEU A 53 -0.56 16.74 -11.28
N TYR A 54 -1.03 15.73 -10.56
CA TYR A 54 -1.48 14.47 -11.14
C TYR A 54 -2.78 14.05 -10.49
N ALA A 55 -3.75 13.65 -11.29
CA ALA A 55 -5.00 13.07 -10.82
C ALA A 55 -5.21 11.69 -11.45
N GLU A 56 -5.80 10.78 -10.71
CA GLU A 56 -6.06 9.42 -11.15
C GLU A 56 -7.43 8.96 -10.65
N LEU A 57 -8.15 8.28 -11.53
CA LEU A 57 -9.39 7.58 -11.21
C LEU A 57 -9.21 6.12 -11.60
N THR A 58 -9.58 5.21 -10.69
CA THR A 58 -9.48 3.77 -10.91
C THR A 58 -10.79 3.06 -10.61
N GLY A 59 -11.04 1.98 -11.35
CA GLY A 59 -12.00 0.94 -11.01
C GLY A 59 -11.25 -0.31 -10.60
N ASP A 60 -11.62 -0.86 -9.46
CA ASP A 60 -10.94 -1.96 -8.80
C ASP A 60 -11.93 -3.11 -8.58
N ILE A 61 -11.51 -4.33 -8.87
CA ILE A 61 -12.28 -5.56 -8.59
C ILE A 61 -11.42 -6.44 -7.71
N HIS A 62 -11.88 -6.70 -6.50
CA HIS A 62 -11.27 -7.66 -5.58
C HIS A 62 -12.13 -8.93 -5.54
N LYS A 63 -11.53 -10.03 -5.95
CA LYS A 63 -12.15 -11.37 -5.84
C LYS A 63 -11.49 -12.10 -4.69
N GLY A 64 -12.24 -12.29 -3.61
CA GLY A 64 -11.79 -13.01 -2.43
C GLY A 64 -11.57 -14.50 -2.69
N PHE A 65 -10.62 -15.12 -2.01
CA PHE A 65 -10.33 -16.56 -2.11
C PHE A 65 -11.49 -17.42 -1.60
N TYR A 66 -12.39 -16.83 -0.84
CA TYR A 66 -13.58 -17.48 -0.31
C TYR A 66 -14.84 -17.16 -1.13
N GLY A 67 -14.66 -16.52 -2.30
CA GLY A 67 -15.71 -16.25 -3.28
C GLY A 67 -16.43 -14.91 -3.09
N ASP A 68 -16.08 -14.15 -2.07
CA ASP A 68 -16.55 -12.77 -1.89
C ASP A 68 -16.01 -11.86 -2.99
N MET A 69 -16.75 -10.80 -3.28
CA MET A 69 -16.41 -9.83 -4.31
C MET A 69 -16.55 -8.40 -3.77
N THR A 70 -15.61 -7.56 -4.15
CA THR A 70 -15.64 -6.14 -3.85
C THR A 70 -15.26 -5.36 -5.09
N GLU A 71 -16.11 -4.43 -5.49
CA GLU A 71 -15.89 -3.50 -6.59
C GLU A 71 -15.73 -2.10 -6.01
N THR A 72 -14.67 -1.40 -6.40
CA THR A 72 -14.35 -0.09 -5.81
C THR A 72 -14.07 0.92 -6.91
N VAL A 73 -14.54 2.14 -6.72
CA VAL A 73 -14.06 3.31 -7.48
C VAL A 73 -13.16 4.10 -6.56
N SER A 74 -11.91 4.31 -6.97
CA SER A 74 -10.92 5.03 -6.18
C SER A 74 -10.43 6.27 -6.91
N ALA A 75 -10.14 7.33 -6.15
CA ALA A 75 -9.58 8.57 -6.68
C ALA A 75 -8.28 8.91 -5.94
N LYS A 76 -7.33 9.50 -6.68
CA LYS A 76 -6.05 9.98 -6.14
C LYS A 76 -5.66 11.30 -6.78
N VAL A 77 -5.13 12.21 -5.98
CA VAL A 77 -4.55 13.47 -6.45
C VAL A 77 -3.19 13.68 -5.78
N ASN A 78 -2.20 14.04 -6.59
CA ASN A 78 -0.86 14.42 -6.14
C ASN A 78 -0.62 15.88 -6.48
N ILE A 79 -0.35 16.71 -5.47
CA ILE A 79 -0.23 18.16 -5.58
C ILE A 79 1.19 18.57 -5.16
N PRO A 80 2.06 19.00 -6.07
CA PRO A 80 3.36 19.54 -5.69
C PRO A 80 3.20 20.80 -4.82
N LEU A 81 3.89 20.83 -3.69
CA LEU A 81 3.87 21.96 -2.75
C LEU A 81 5.21 22.70 -2.82
N PHE A 82 5.17 24.01 -3.11
CA PHE A 82 6.32 24.91 -3.09
C PHE A 82 7.48 24.51 -4.03
N THR A 83 7.76 23.23 -4.17
CA THR A 83 8.82 22.69 -5.02
C THR A 83 8.41 21.35 -5.63
N PRO A 84 8.97 20.96 -6.78
CA PRO A 84 8.70 19.63 -7.36
C PRO A 84 9.33 18.46 -6.56
N ARG A 85 9.79 18.73 -5.33
CA ARG A 85 10.36 17.73 -4.41
C ARG A 85 9.44 17.41 -3.24
N VAL A 86 8.43 18.23 -3.01
CA VAL A 86 7.45 18.02 -1.94
C VAL A 86 6.09 17.89 -2.56
N ASN A 87 5.40 16.83 -2.22
CA ASN A 87 4.11 16.49 -2.78
C ASN A 87 3.11 16.22 -1.65
N LEU A 88 1.91 16.76 -1.78
CA LEU A 88 0.75 16.36 -1.00
C LEU A 88 -0.02 15.34 -1.83
N SER A 89 -0.22 14.14 -1.31
CA SER A 89 -1.03 13.12 -1.93
C SER A 89 -2.32 12.93 -1.13
N VAL A 90 -3.44 12.91 -1.83
CA VAL A 90 -4.74 12.59 -1.25
C VAL A 90 -5.36 11.47 -2.07
N TRP A 91 -5.81 10.40 -1.43
CA TRP A 91 -6.52 9.32 -2.11
C TRP A 91 -7.58 8.69 -1.22
N MET A 92 -8.57 8.07 -1.85
CA MET A 92 -9.63 7.37 -1.16
C MET A 92 -10.33 6.35 -2.07
N PRO A 93 -10.86 5.26 -1.53
CA PRO A 93 -11.97 4.53 -2.12
C PRO A 93 -13.22 5.43 -2.04
N VAL A 94 -13.68 5.94 -3.19
CA VAL A 94 -14.83 6.88 -3.25
C VAL A 94 -16.11 6.15 -2.92
N VAL A 95 -16.27 4.96 -3.46
CA VAL A 95 -17.37 4.04 -3.17
C VAL A 95 -16.91 2.61 -3.38
N GLU A 96 -17.35 1.75 -2.51
CA GLU A 96 -17.13 0.32 -2.54
C GLU A 96 -18.46 -0.41 -2.53
N PHE A 97 -18.67 -1.33 -3.47
CA PHE A 97 -19.78 -2.29 -3.48
C PHE A 97 -19.22 -3.67 -3.11
N TYR A 98 -19.89 -4.37 -2.22
CA TYR A 98 -19.41 -5.67 -1.76
C TYR A 98 -20.51 -6.72 -1.73
N GLN A 99 -20.09 -7.97 -1.87
CA GLN A 99 -20.94 -9.14 -1.72
C GLN A 99 -20.14 -10.25 -1.02
N TYR A 100 -20.67 -10.73 0.11
CA TYR A 100 -20.16 -11.89 0.81
C TYR A 100 -20.79 -13.17 0.30
N THR A 101 -20.06 -14.27 0.43
CA THR A 101 -20.58 -15.62 0.28
C THR A 101 -20.67 -16.29 1.66
N PRO A 102 -21.50 -17.35 1.82
CA PRO A 102 -21.54 -18.10 3.09
C PRO A 102 -20.15 -18.60 3.51
N ARG A 103 -19.31 -19.01 2.56
CA ARG A 103 -17.93 -19.46 2.81
C ARG A 103 -17.04 -18.33 3.32
N ALA A 104 -17.19 -17.12 2.81
CA ALA A 104 -16.46 -15.96 3.29
C ALA A 104 -16.90 -15.58 4.71
N LEU A 105 -18.21 -15.61 4.98
CA LEU A 105 -18.76 -15.35 6.31
C LEU A 105 -18.28 -16.39 7.34
N GLU A 106 -18.24 -17.67 6.97
CA GLU A 106 -17.69 -18.73 7.83
C GLU A 106 -16.21 -18.52 8.14
N HIS A 107 -15.43 -18.06 7.14
CA HIS A 107 -13.99 -17.85 7.31
C HIS A 107 -13.68 -16.61 8.13
N PHE A 108 -14.28 -15.47 7.80
CA PHE A 108 -14.00 -14.18 8.44
C PHE A 108 -14.71 -14.00 9.77
N GLN A 109 -15.83 -14.69 9.97
CA GLN A 109 -16.66 -14.62 11.19
C GLN A 109 -16.91 -13.17 11.66
N PRO A 110 -17.38 -12.25 10.79
CA PRO A 110 -17.66 -10.90 11.18
C PRO A 110 -18.73 -10.89 12.29
N ARG A 111 -18.62 -9.96 13.22
CA ARG A 111 -19.55 -9.83 14.35
C ARG A 111 -20.99 -9.60 13.89
N GLU A 112 -21.12 -8.69 12.95
CA GLU A 112 -22.36 -8.34 12.27
C GLU A 112 -22.03 -8.11 10.80
N TYR A 113 -22.98 -8.37 9.92
CA TYR A 113 -22.76 -8.24 8.48
C TYR A 113 -24.06 -8.08 7.74
N THR A 114 -23.98 -7.45 6.58
CA THR A 114 -24.96 -7.58 5.50
C THR A 114 -24.31 -8.37 4.37
N GLU A 115 -25.05 -9.26 3.74
CA GLU A 115 -24.50 -10.11 2.66
C GLU A 115 -23.97 -9.28 1.48
N ARG A 116 -24.55 -8.13 1.25
CA ARG A 116 -24.16 -7.17 0.20
C ARG A 116 -24.53 -5.75 0.58
N GLY A 117 -23.76 -4.81 0.11
CA GLY A 117 -23.98 -3.39 0.35
C GLY A 117 -23.01 -2.50 -0.40
N TYR A 118 -22.99 -1.23 -0.02
CA TYR A 118 -22.00 -0.27 -0.49
C TYR A 118 -21.54 0.60 0.68
N GLN A 119 -20.34 1.15 0.58
CA GLN A 119 -19.79 2.05 1.60
C GLN A 119 -18.84 3.07 0.97
N VAL A 120 -18.61 4.16 1.67
CA VAL A 120 -17.61 5.19 1.35
C VAL A 120 -16.34 4.90 2.16
N GLY A 121 -15.20 4.95 1.50
CA GLY A 121 -13.93 4.63 2.14
C GLY A 121 -13.29 5.79 2.90
N ASN A 122 -12.22 5.47 3.63
CA ASN A 122 -11.43 6.45 4.36
C ASN A 122 -10.61 7.34 3.40
N VAL A 123 -10.45 8.59 3.77
CA VAL A 123 -9.52 9.50 3.11
C VAL A 123 -8.11 9.32 3.67
N TYR A 124 -7.16 9.15 2.79
CA TYR A 124 -5.73 9.08 3.08
C TYR A 124 -5.07 10.37 2.63
N VAL A 125 -4.18 10.90 3.45
CA VAL A 125 -3.41 12.11 3.14
C VAL A 125 -1.94 11.83 3.46
N SER A 126 -1.03 12.12 2.52
CA SER A 126 0.39 12.04 2.79
C SER A 126 1.15 13.26 2.31
N VAL A 127 2.28 13.51 2.97
CA VAL A 127 3.34 14.39 2.48
C VAL A 127 4.52 13.51 2.10
N ASP A 128 4.90 13.61 0.82
CA ASP A 128 5.99 12.84 0.23
C ASP A 128 7.13 13.80 -0.11
N ILE A 129 8.34 13.51 0.34
CA ILE A 129 9.52 14.39 0.16
C ILE A 129 10.62 13.64 -0.57
N HIS A 130 11.05 14.18 -1.72
CA HIS A 130 12.21 13.71 -2.46
C HIS A 130 13.49 14.30 -1.87
N VAL A 131 14.09 13.60 -0.92
CA VAL A 131 15.25 14.07 -0.14
C VAL A 131 16.50 14.15 -1.00
N PHE A 132 16.83 13.07 -1.72
CA PHE A 132 17.99 13.01 -2.62
C PHE A 132 17.55 12.59 -4.01
N ARG A 133 18.01 13.32 -5.03
CA ARG A 133 17.83 12.95 -6.44
C ARG A 133 18.97 12.07 -6.91
N GLU A 134 18.62 11.10 -7.72
CA GLU A 134 19.57 10.20 -8.34
C GLU A 134 20.68 10.94 -9.07
N ARG A 135 21.91 10.52 -8.80
CA ARG A 135 23.11 10.90 -9.51
C ARG A 135 23.88 9.62 -9.90
N ARG A 136 25.10 9.77 -10.44
CA ARG A 136 25.90 8.64 -10.91
C ARG A 136 26.01 7.50 -9.89
N ILE A 137 26.29 7.78 -8.63
CA ILE A 137 26.44 6.80 -7.56
C ILE A 137 25.24 6.85 -6.60
N MET A 138 24.75 8.06 -6.26
CA MET A 138 23.66 8.26 -5.30
C MET A 138 22.33 7.82 -5.90
N PRO A 139 21.52 7.03 -5.17
CA PRO A 139 20.14 6.71 -5.55
C PRO A 139 19.20 7.89 -5.32
N ASP A 140 17.98 7.81 -5.84
CA ASP A 140 16.86 8.60 -5.36
C ASP A 140 16.48 8.12 -3.95
N ILE A 141 16.18 9.06 -3.05
CA ILE A 141 15.66 8.76 -1.72
C ILE A 141 14.44 9.65 -1.47
N SER A 142 13.34 9.03 -1.11
CA SER A 142 12.13 9.72 -0.67
C SER A 142 11.71 9.26 0.72
N VAL A 143 11.04 10.15 1.44
CA VAL A 143 10.37 9.85 2.71
C VAL A 143 8.91 10.26 2.60
N ARG A 144 8.05 9.53 3.27
CA ARG A 144 6.62 9.81 3.32
C ARG A 144 6.13 9.77 4.76
N ALA A 145 5.24 10.71 5.08
CA ALA A 145 4.41 10.66 6.26
C ALA A 145 2.95 10.69 5.82
N ALA A 146 2.16 9.71 6.25
CA ALA A 146 0.77 9.57 5.87
C ALA A 146 -0.14 9.40 7.08
N ILE A 147 -1.34 9.95 6.97
CA ILE A 147 -2.44 9.73 7.90
C ILE A 147 -3.63 9.13 7.16
N ILE A 148 -4.36 8.33 7.86
CA ILE A 148 -5.63 7.75 7.44
C ILE A 148 -6.68 8.34 8.36
N THR A 149 -7.67 8.99 7.77
CA THR A 149 -8.75 9.61 8.54
C THR A 149 -9.84 8.58 8.83
N ALA A 150 -10.53 8.73 9.94
CA ALA A 150 -11.75 7.97 10.24
C ALA A 150 -12.96 8.62 9.54
N SER A 151 -12.93 8.69 8.22
CA SER A 151 -13.94 9.41 7.41
C SER A 151 -14.82 8.51 6.57
N GLY A 152 -14.53 7.21 6.56
CA GLY A 152 -15.36 6.22 5.89
C GLY A 152 -16.60 5.87 6.70
N ASP A 153 -17.46 5.08 6.09
CA ASP A 153 -18.64 4.55 6.79
C ASP A 153 -18.20 3.58 7.89
N GLY A 154 -18.31 4.03 9.13
CA GLY A 154 -17.72 3.44 10.32
C GLY A 154 -18.64 2.55 11.13
N ASP A 155 -19.46 1.71 10.51
CA ASP A 155 -20.24 0.70 11.22
C ASP A 155 -19.33 -0.46 11.69
N GLU A 156 -19.68 -1.14 12.79
CA GLU A 156 -18.97 -2.33 13.28
C GLU A 156 -18.93 -3.48 12.24
N TYR A 157 -19.81 -3.43 11.25
CA TYR A 157 -19.86 -4.29 10.07
C TYR A 157 -19.15 -3.68 8.90
N ALA A 158 -18.60 -2.50 9.13
CA ALA A 158 -18.05 -1.69 8.10
C ALA A 158 -16.86 -2.39 7.47
N ARG A 159 -16.80 -2.23 6.24
CA ARG A 159 -15.68 -2.56 5.39
C ARG A 159 -14.51 -1.62 5.63
N PHE A 160 -14.74 -0.50 6.33
CA PHE A 160 -13.75 0.50 6.70
C PHE A 160 -13.75 0.73 8.19
N TYR A 161 -12.57 0.95 8.75
CA TYR A 161 -12.40 1.21 10.16
C TYR A 161 -12.72 2.66 10.51
N ASP A 162 -13.59 2.87 11.48
CA ASP A 162 -13.84 4.19 12.09
C ASP A 162 -12.73 4.54 13.08
N ALA A 163 -11.48 4.40 12.65
CA ALA A 163 -10.34 4.74 13.47
C ALA A 163 -9.22 5.32 12.60
N PRO A 164 -8.55 6.37 13.08
CA PRO A 164 -7.42 6.92 12.36
C PRO A 164 -6.23 5.95 12.37
N GLY A 165 -5.40 6.08 11.35
CA GLY A 165 -4.14 5.39 11.27
C GLY A 165 -3.05 6.31 10.73
N TYR A 166 -1.81 5.90 10.81
CA TYR A 166 -0.70 6.62 10.19
C TYR A 166 0.40 5.67 9.78
N PHE A 167 1.21 6.11 8.84
CA PHE A 167 2.43 5.39 8.50
C PHE A 167 3.53 6.34 8.03
N PHE A 168 4.76 5.91 8.24
CA PHE A 168 5.97 6.58 7.81
C PHE A 168 6.83 5.59 7.08
N ASP A 169 7.35 5.97 5.93
CA ASP A 169 8.29 5.13 5.19
C ASP A 169 9.38 5.95 4.48
N ALA A 170 10.48 5.28 4.25
CA ALA A 170 11.55 5.75 3.39
C ALA A 170 11.73 4.77 2.24
N SER A 171 11.95 5.30 1.06
CA SER A 171 12.18 4.50 -0.15
C SER A 171 13.46 4.94 -0.84
N VAL A 172 14.19 3.96 -1.35
CA VAL A 172 15.45 4.15 -2.08
C VAL A 172 15.30 3.51 -3.44
N GLY A 173 15.62 4.22 -4.52
CA GLY A 173 15.51 3.69 -5.88
C GLY A 173 16.68 4.07 -6.78
N LYS A 174 17.06 3.15 -7.68
CA LYS A 174 18.16 3.36 -8.64
C LYS A 174 17.74 2.92 -10.02
N SER A 175 18.05 3.77 -11.01
CA SER A 175 17.76 3.51 -12.41
C SER A 175 19.02 3.13 -13.18
N PHE A 176 18.87 2.15 -14.07
CA PHE A 176 19.92 1.68 -14.97
C PHE A 176 19.44 1.89 -16.40
N ARG A 177 20.11 2.74 -17.15
CA ARG A 177 19.82 2.96 -18.57
C ARG A 177 20.25 1.76 -19.38
N LEU A 178 19.37 1.26 -20.24
CA LEU A 178 19.65 0.15 -21.17
C LEU A 178 20.03 0.66 -22.57
N GLY A 179 19.45 1.80 -22.99
CA GLY A 179 19.70 2.40 -24.29
C GLY A 179 18.59 3.34 -24.74
N GLU A 180 18.62 3.74 -26.00
CA GLU A 180 17.58 4.57 -26.64
C GLU A 180 16.56 3.75 -27.46
N GLY A 181 16.72 2.43 -27.50
CA GLY A 181 15.84 1.50 -28.21
C GLY A 181 14.49 1.28 -27.54
N PHE A 182 13.87 0.15 -27.82
CA PHE A 182 12.58 -0.22 -27.23
C PHE A 182 12.66 -0.29 -25.69
N PHE A 183 13.68 -0.95 -25.13
CA PHE A 183 13.94 -0.97 -23.69
C PHE A 183 14.82 0.22 -23.30
N ARG A 184 14.30 1.10 -22.46
CA ARG A 184 14.96 2.36 -22.08
C ARG A 184 15.73 2.25 -20.76
N SER A 185 15.09 1.73 -19.74
CA SER A 185 15.71 1.62 -18.41
C SER A 185 15.05 0.56 -17.55
N VAL A 186 15.83 0.00 -16.63
CA VAL A 186 15.34 -0.76 -15.48
C VAL A 186 15.54 0.08 -14.25
N ARG A 187 14.58 0.07 -13.35
CA ARG A 187 14.69 0.67 -12.02
C ARG A 187 14.43 -0.39 -10.96
N VAL A 188 15.23 -0.37 -9.90
CA VAL A 188 15.01 -1.16 -8.70
C VAL A 188 14.80 -0.22 -7.52
N ALA A 189 13.91 -0.58 -6.61
CA ALA A 189 13.67 0.19 -5.41
C ALA A 189 13.38 -0.73 -4.23
N ALA A 190 13.65 -0.20 -3.02
CA ALA A 190 13.30 -0.82 -1.76
C ALA A 190 12.70 0.23 -0.83
N SER A 191 11.80 -0.19 0.04
CA SER A 191 11.18 0.66 1.05
C SER A 191 11.14 -0.03 2.40
N GLY A 192 11.17 0.76 3.45
CA GLY A 192 10.96 0.30 4.81
C GLY A 192 10.31 1.40 5.65
N GLY A 193 9.49 1.00 6.61
CA GLY A 193 8.73 1.96 7.38
C GLY A 193 8.02 1.35 8.56
N PHE A 194 7.15 2.13 9.13
CA PHE A 194 6.32 1.81 10.28
C PHE A 194 4.88 2.24 10.00
N LEU A 195 3.95 1.40 10.38
CA LEU A 195 2.52 1.62 10.24
C LEU A 195 1.84 1.41 11.59
N CYS A 196 0.85 2.22 11.88
CA CYS A 196 -0.04 2.04 13.01
C CYS A 196 -1.48 2.18 12.54
N TRP A 197 -2.25 1.15 12.77
CA TRP A 197 -3.70 1.18 12.71
C TRP A 197 -4.24 1.39 14.12
N GLN A 198 -4.82 2.53 14.39
CA GLN A 198 -5.46 2.79 15.67
C GLN A 198 -6.86 2.16 15.64
N VAL A 199 -6.97 0.99 16.20
CA VAL A 199 -8.20 0.21 16.18
C VAL A 199 -9.03 0.46 17.45
N THR A 200 -10.34 0.74 17.29
CA THR A 200 -11.25 1.02 18.39
C THR A 200 -11.34 -0.16 19.36
N GLN A 201 -11.31 0.10 20.65
CA GLN A 201 -11.45 -0.87 21.75
C GLN A 201 -10.33 -1.91 21.89
N THR A 202 -9.35 -1.89 21.00
CA THR A 202 -8.16 -2.74 21.10
C THR A 202 -6.92 -1.89 21.22
N GLY A 203 -5.81 -2.48 21.57
CA GLY A 203 -4.53 -1.78 21.52
C GLY A 203 -4.19 -1.32 20.10
N GLN A 204 -3.24 -0.43 20.04
CA GLN A 204 -2.64 0.05 18.81
C GLN A 204 -2.05 -1.14 18.04
N ASN A 205 -2.41 -1.29 16.78
CA ASN A 205 -1.86 -2.34 15.91
C ASN A 205 -0.67 -1.78 15.12
N ASP A 206 0.49 -1.81 15.75
CA ASP A 206 1.76 -1.37 15.15
C ASP A 206 2.34 -2.44 14.22
N ALA A 207 2.95 -2.01 13.14
CA ALA A 207 3.56 -2.92 12.18
C ALA A 207 4.81 -2.34 11.50
N VAL A 208 5.77 -3.18 11.20
CA VAL A 208 6.89 -2.85 10.33
C VAL A 208 6.47 -3.03 8.88
N MET A 209 6.63 -2.00 8.06
CA MET A 209 6.38 -2.01 6.62
C MET A 209 7.65 -2.30 5.86
N TYR A 210 7.51 -2.97 4.71
CA TYR A 210 8.62 -3.28 3.81
C TYR A 210 8.14 -3.48 2.38
N GLY A 211 9.05 -3.28 1.44
CA GLY A 211 8.79 -3.56 0.03
C GLY A 211 10.05 -3.54 -0.82
N VAL A 212 9.99 -4.28 -1.92
CA VAL A 212 10.96 -4.20 -3.01
C VAL A 212 10.22 -4.17 -4.34
N MET A 213 10.77 -3.45 -5.30
CA MET A 213 10.16 -3.27 -6.61
C MET A 213 11.22 -3.27 -7.71
N ALA A 214 10.85 -3.83 -8.84
CA ALA A 214 11.56 -3.66 -10.10
C ALA A 214 10.59 -3.09 -11.14
N SER A 215 11.07 -2.16 -11.96
CA SER A 215 10.30 -1.62 -13.09
C SER A 215 11.14 -1.55 -14.36
N LEU A 216 10.49 -1.74 -15.49
CA LEU A 216 11.04 -1.68 -16.81
C LEU A 216 10.30 -0.60 -17.61
N SER A 217 11.03 0.43 -18.04
CA SER A 217 10.50 1.44 -18.93
C SER A 217 10.87 1.11 -20.37
N THR A 218 9.87 1.12 -21.23
CA THR A 218 10.02 0.95 -22.68
C THR A 218 9.69 2.26 -23.41
N SER A 219 9.74 2.24 -24.73
CA SER A 219 9.32 3.38 -25.56
C SER A 219 7.81 3.66 -25.52
N VAL A 220 6.99 2.69 -25.10
CA VAL A 220 5.52 2.77 -25.17
C VAL A 220 4.83 2.53 -23.84
N ALA A 221 5.49 1.85 -22.90
CA ALA A 221 4.87 1.44 -21.64
C ALA A 221 5.89 1.33 -20.51
N ASP A 222 5.42 1.50 -19.27
CA ASP A 222 6.15 1.20 -18.05
C ASP A 222 5.49 -0.02 -17.39
N LEU A 223 6.31 -1.04 -17.14
CA LEU A 223 5.93 -2.26 -16.39
C LEU A 223 6.58 -2.24 -15.03
N SER A 224 5.86 -2.57 -13.97
CA SER A 224 6.45 -2.75 -12.64
C SER A 224 5.96 -4.02 -11.97
N CYS A 225 6.81 -4.56 -11.09
CA CYS A 225 6.49 -5.65 -10.19
C CYS A 225 7.02 -5.31 -8.81
N ALA A 226 6.16 -5.42 -7.78
CA ALA A 226 6.51 -5.14 -6.40
C ALA A 226 6.07 -6.29 -5.50
N TRP A 227 6.91 -6.62 -4.54
CA TRP A 227 6.58 -7.44 -3.39
C TRP A 227 6.61 -6.55 -2.17
N GLN A 228 5.49 -6.45 -1.45
CA GLN A 228 5.34 -5.53 -0.33
C GLN A 228 4.41 -6.07 0.74
N GLY A 229 4.51 -5.53 1.95
CA GLY A 229 3.69 -5.94 3.06
C GLY A 229 4.01 -5.17 4.33
N TYR A 230 3.33 -5.57 5.39
CA TYR A 230 3.68 -5.16 6.74
C TYR A 230 3.55 -6.35 7.70
N THR A 231 4.20 -6.26 8.85
CA THR A 231 4.16 -7.30 9.88
C THR A 231 3.84 -6.67 11.22
N GLY A 232 2.63 -6.93 11.68
CA GLY A 232 2.19 -6.59 13.03
C GLY A 232 2.65 -7.61 14.07
N TRP A 233 2.40 -7.30 15.33
CA TRP A 233 2.88 -8.09 16.48
C TRP A 233 1.79 -8.92 17.14
N ILE A 234 0.51 -8.65 16.84
CA ILE A 234 -0.62 -9.30 17.51
C ILE A 234 -0.77 -10.76 17.06
N GLY A 235 -0.43 -11.07 15.79
CA GLY A 235 -0.48 -12.44 15.28
C GLY A 235 -1.89 -12.94 14.94
N ASN A 236 -2.83 -12.02 14.69
CA ASN A 236 -4.23 -12.31 14.39
C ASN A 236 -4.58 -12.18 12.89
N GLY A 237 -3.62 -12.38 11.99
CA GLY A 237 -3.76 -12.10 10.55
C GLY A 237 -3.28 -10.69 10.18
N ASP A 238 -2.45 -10.09 11.00
CA ASP A 238 -1.92 -8.73 10.88
C ASP A 238 -0.57 -8.65 10.12
N ARG A 239 -0.32 -9.64 9.23
CA ARG A 239 0.92 -9.74 8.45
C ARG A 239 0.65 -9.85 6.95
N PRO A 240 -0.14 -8.93 6.36
CA PRO A 240 -0.48 -9.01 4.96
C PRO A 240 0.75 -8.83 4.08
N MET A 241 0.82 -9.65 3.04
CA MET A 241 1.88 -9.65 2.06
C MET A 241 1.27 -9.81 0.68
N VAL A 242 1.69 -8.98 -0.27
CA VAL A 242 1.14 -8.94 -1.61
C VAL A 242 2.22 -8.91 -2.68
N LEU A 243 1.90 -9.50 -3.82
CA LEU A 243 2.65 -9.35 -5.06
C LEU A 243 1.82 -8.52 -6.04
N LYS A 244 2.38 -7.42 -6.52
CA LYS A 244 1.70 -6.47 -7.39
C LYS A 244 2.44 -6.33 -8.70
N ALA A 245 1.73 -6.41 -9.82
CA ALA A 245 2.21 -6.09 -11.15
C ALA A 245 1.40 -4.93 -11.71
N SER A 246 2.03 -3.98 -12.38
CA SER A 246 1.32 -2.89 -13.05
C SER A 246 1.91 -2.59 -14.43
N LEU A 247 1.06 -2.14 -15.32
CA LEU A 247 1.38 -1.73 -16.67
C LEU A 247 0.74 -0.36 -16.91
N SER A 248 1.51 0.64 -17.28
CA SER A 248 0.99 1.96 -17.62
C SER A 248 1.51 2.44 -18.97
N PHE A 249 0.68 3.22 -19.65
CA PHE A 249 0.94 3.73 -20.99
C PHE A 249 0.99 5.26 -20.94
N PRO A 250 2.19 5.89 -20.86
CA PRO A 250 2.29 7.34 -20.85
C PRO A 250 2.02 7.91 -22.25
N VAL A 251 0.84 8.46 -22.47
CA VAL A 251 0.41 9.06 -23.72
C VAL A 251 0.15 10.55 -23.51
N LYS A 252 1.13 11.40 -23.79
CA LYS A 252 1.09 12.85 -23.50
C LYS A 252 0.82 13.09 -22.00
N SER A 253 -0.28 13.77 -21.69
CA SER A 253 -0.73 14.01 -20.30
C SER A 253 -1.52 12.84 -19.71
N PHE A 254 -2.01 11.91 -20.52
CA PHE A 254 -2.79 10.77 -20.06
C PHE A 254 -1.90 9.58 -19.71
N ARG A 255 -2.32 8.82 -18.72
CA ARG A 255 -1.67 7.60 -18.28
C ARG A 255 -2.70 6.49 -18.01
N PRO A 256 -3.21 5.82 -19.05
CA PRO A 256 -3.96 4.58 -18.83
C PRO A 256 -3.10 3.57 -18.07
N LEU A 257 -3.71 2.86 -17.12
CA LEU A 257 -3.03 1.87 -16.30
C LEU A 257 -3.89 0.63 -16.10
N LEU A 258 -3.19 -0.50 -15.98
CA LEU A 258 -3.72 -1.79 -15.56
C LEU A 258 -2.85 -2.28 -14.41
N ALA A 259 -3.45 -2.88 -13.40
CA ALA A 259 -2.67 -3.54 -12.35
C ALA A 259 -3.37 -4.83 -11.89
N TYR A 260 -2.55 -5.73 -11.40
CA TYR A 260 -2.97 -6.95 -10.75
C TYR A 260 -2.19 -7.12 -9.46
N GLU A 261 -2.90 -7.46 -8.38
CA GLU A 261 -2.31 -7.72 -7.08
C GLU A 261 -2.82 -9.04 -6.55
N TYR A 262 -1.93 -9.81 -5.98
CA TYR A 262 -2.19 -11.14 -5.43
C TYR A 262 -1.77 -11.20 -3.97
N GLY A 263 -2.71 -11.56 -3.11
CA GLY A 263 -2.45 -11.78 -1.70
C GLY A 263 -1.67 -13.07 -1.46
N LEU A 264 -0.48 -12.93 -0.93
CA LEU A 264 0.39 -14.04 -0.56
C LEU A 264 0.13 -14.53 0.86
N ARG A 265 -0.25 -13.62 1.75
CA ARG A 265 -0.47 -13.88 3.17
C ARG A 265 -1.41 -12.83 3.74
N ASP A 266 -2.33 -13.23 4.63
CA ASP A 266 -3.21 -12.40 5.45
C ASP A 266 -4.00 -11.29 4.70
N TRP A 267 -4.07 -11.41 3.37
CA TRP A 267 -4.87 -10.57 2.48
C TRP A 267 -5.34 -11.45 1.31
N PRO A 268 -6.42 -12.23 1.49
CA PRO A 268 -6.78 -13.34 0.59
C PRO A 268 -7.59 -12.88 -0.62
N PHE A 269 -7.03 -12.01 -1.45
CA PHE A 269 -7.71 -11.46 -2.61
C PHE A 269 -6.85 -11.55 -3.88
N HIS A 270 -7.54 -11.69 -5.02
CA HIS A 270 -7.08 -11.27 -6.33
C HIS A 270 -7.63 -9.88 -6.58
N HIS A 271 -6.80 -8.92 -6.87
CA HIS A 271 -7.19 -7.55 -7.16
C HIS A 271 -6.81 -7.18 -8.59
N PHE A 272 -7.80 -6.76 -9.35
CA PHE A 272 -7.67 -6.25 -10.71
C PHE A 272 -8.02 -4.78 -10.72
N ARG A 273 -7.16 -3.96 -11.31
CA ARG A 273 -7.33 -2.51 -11.39
C ARG A 273 -7.23 -2.05 -12.83
N ILE A 274 -8.14 -1.20 -13.25
CA ILE A 274 -8.06 -0.38 -14.45
C ILE A 274 -8.15 1.09 -14.06
N GLY A 275 -7.34 1.94 -14.66
CA GLY A 275 -7.35 3.35 -14.29
C GLY A 275 -6.89 4.27 -15.40
N LEU A 276 -7.15 5.53 -15.16
CA LEU A 276 -6.71 6.63 -16.01
C LEU A 276 -6.12 7.74 -15.14
N GLY A 277 -4.85 8.02 -15.33
CA GLY A 277 -4.16 9.16 -14.76
C GLY A 277 -4.08 10.32 -15.75
N TYR A 278 -4.00 11.54 -15.22
CA TYR A 278 -3.77 12.77 -15.97
C TYR A 278 -2.75 13.65 -15.26
N THR A 279 -1.74 14.10 -16.01
CA THR A 279 -0.72 15.03 -15.53
C THR A 279 -1.00 16.40 -16.15
N PHE A 280 -1.16 17.41 -15.31
CA PHE A 280 -1.44 18.79 -15.70
C PHE A 280 -0.17 19.57 -16.06
#